data_089fdcad4d5fd25b6f97a181008e6cb4
#
_entry.id   089fdcad4d5fd25b6f97a181008e6cb4
#
_cell.length_a   1.000
_cell.length_b   1.000
_cell.length_c   1.000
_cell.angle_alpha   90.00
_cell.angle_beta   90.00
_cell.angle_gamma   90.00
#
_symmetry.space_group_name_H-M   'P 1'
#
loop_
_entity.id
_entity.type
_entity.pdbx_description
1 polymer ?
#
loop_
_entity_poly.entity_id
_entity_poly.type
_entity_poly.pdbx_seq_one_letter_code
_entity_poly.pdbx_strand_id
1 'polypeptide(L)'
;MPDGIDPRTIKTGFSDSTVRVALADLNLLRPVTDAVRRTRKYSQIIASIREIGMVEPLMITADKKAPGKYLVLDGHLRFEVLKELGEKDALCLVAIDDEAYTYNNRINRLAIIQEHKMILRAIERGVSEDRLAAALNVKIDSIRRKRRLLDGICEDAAALLEDKVVSIITFDTLKKMGPDRQVEVAQNMVAMNKFTISYARTLLAGTPDSQLAGGRRRLKPRGVTDEQMVLMQRESATL
;
A
#
# COMPACT_ATOMS: atom_id res chain seq x y z
N MET A 1 -19.63 15.88 19.72
CA MET A 1 -19.23 16.48 18.44
C MET A 1 -17.95 17.25 18.73
N PRO A 2 -16.77 16.85 18.24
CA PRO A 2 -15.60 17.71 18.35
C PRO A 2 -15.82 18.92 17.43
N ASP A 3 -15.43 20.09 17.93
CA ASP A 3 -15.63 21.40 17.35
C ASP A 3 -15.28 21.42 15.86
N GLY A 4 -16.28 21.82 15.04
CA GLY A 4 -16.13 21.91 13.60
C GLY A 4 -15.09 22.98 13.24
N ILE A 5 -13.94 22.53 12.79
CA ILE A 5 -12.98 23.43 12.15
C ILE A 5 -13.65 23.96 10.88
N ASP A 6 -13.91 25.26 10.80
CA ASP A 6 -14.40 25.90 9.58
C ASP A 6 -13.38 25.67 8.48
N PRO A 7 -13.72 24.93 7.39
CA PRO A 7 -12.76 24.63 6.32
C PRO A 7 -12.15 25.89 5.69
N ARG A 8 -12.75 27.07 5.88
CA ARG A 8 -12.22 28.35 5.41
C ARG A 8 -11.09 28.91 6.27
N THR A 9 -10.83 28.34 7.46
CA THR A 9 -9.74 28.78 8.35
C THR A 9 -8.46 27.96 8.19
N ILE A 10 -8.49 26.86 7.42
CA ILE A 10 -7.31 26.05 7.13
C ILE A 10 -6.52 26.74 6.01
N LYS A 11 -5.33 27.29 6.35
CA LYS A 11 -4.41 27.80 5.33
C LYS A 11 -3.93 26.66 4.44
N THR A 12 -4.17 26.78 3.12
CA THR A 12 -3.61 25.88 2.13
C THR A 12 -2.13 26.20 1.91
N GLY A 13 -1.27 25.18 1.95
CA GLY A 13 0.19 25.35 1.66
C GLY A 13 0.49 25.44 0.15
N PHE A 14 -0.53 25.36 -0.70
CA PHE A 14 -0.42 25.33 -2.17
C PHE A 14 -1.41 26.29 -2.81
N SER A 15 -1.10 26.69 -4.05
CA SER A 15 -2.04 27.45 -4.89
C SER A 15 -3.31 26.62 -5.17
N ASP A 16 -4.43 27.30 -5.33
CA ASP A 16 -5.74 26.64 -5.60
C ASP A 16 -5.82 26.04 -7.02
N SER A 17 -4.88 26.35 -7.89
CA SER A 17 -4.84 25.90 -9.29
C SER A 17 -3.50 25.30 -9.67
N THR A 18 -3.53 24.31 -10.56
CA THR A 18 -2.34 23.74 -11.18
C THR A 18 -1.90 24.61 -12.36
N VAL A 19 -0.59 24.63 -12.60
CA VAL A 19 0.03 25.33 -13.73
C VAL A 19 0.86 24.35 -14.57
N ARG A 20 0.96 24.60 -15.88
CA ARG A 20 1.90 23.89 -16.74
C ARG A 20 3.22 24.62 -16.77
N VAL A 21 4.31 23.91 -16.46
CA VAL A 21 5.67 24.45 -16.42
C VAL A 21 6.56 23.60 -17.33
N ALA A 22 7.37 24.27 -18.15
CA ALA A 22 8.34 23.55 -18.99
C ALA A 22 9.35 22.78 -18.13
N LEU A 23 9.65 21.53 -18.50
CA LEU A 23 10.63 20.73 -17.77
C LEU A 23 12.02 21.37 -17.71
N ALA A 24 12.35 22.21 -18.69
CA ALA A 24 13.59 22.99 -18.71
C ALA A 24 13.65 24.06 -17.63
N ASP A 25 12.51 24.47 -17.06
CA ASP A 25 12.42 25.47 -15.99
C ASP A 25 12.31 24.85 -14.60
N LEU A 26 12.33 23.52 -14.52
CA LEU A 26 12.26 22.76 -13.29
C LEU A 26 13.65 22.24 -12.88
N ASN A 27 14.05 22.53 -11.67
CA ASN A 27 15.30 22.05 -11.08
C ASN A 27 15.01 21.06 -9.95
N LEU A 28 15.72 19.93 -9.93
CA LEU A 28 15.62 18.98 -8.84
C LEU A 28 16.46 19.42 -7.64
N LEU A 29 15.90 19.37 -6.43
CA LEU A 29 16.65 19.56 -5.18
C LEU A 29 17.71 18.48 -4.97
N ARG A 30 17.44 17.27 -5.46
CA ARG A 30 18.34 16.10 -5.39
C ARG A 30 18.29 15.35 -6.71
N PRO A 31 19.45 15.06 -7.33
CA PRO A 31 19.48 14.28 -8.55
C PRO A 31 18.99 12.86 -8.30
N VAL A 32 18.26 12.30 -9.26
CA VAL A 32 17.87 10.90 -9.26
C VAL A 32 19.05 10.08 -9.79
N THR A 33 19.60 9.21 -8.92
CA THR A 33 20.75 8.39 -9.27
C THR A 33 20.35 7.18 -10.13
N ASP A 34 21.31 6.61 -10.87
CA ASP A 34 21.07 5.40 -11.67
C ASP A 34 20.62 4.19 -10.82
N ALA A 35 21.09 4.12 -9.58
CA ALA A 35 20.63 3.10 -8.62
C ALA A 35 19.11 3.22 -8.37
N VAL A 36 18.58 4.43 -8.24
CA VAL A 36 17.15 4.70 -8.06
C VAL A 36 16.36 4.38 -9.33
N ARG A 37 16.89 4.69 -10.52
CA ARG A 37 16.26 4.37 -11.82
C ARG A 37 16.11 2.86 -12.04
N ARG A 38 16.99 2.02 -11.46
CA ARG A 38 16.91 0.55 -11.53
C ARG A 38 15.92 -0.06 -10.53
N THR A 39 15.29 0.74 -9.67
CA THR A 39 14.33 0.22 -8.68
C THR A 39 12.99 -0.15 -9.32
N ARG A 40 12.33 -1.15 -8.71
CA ARG A 40 10.96 -1.52 -9.09
C ARG A 40 10.00 -0.33 -8.99
N LYS A 41 10.20 0.56 -8.01
CA LYS A 41 9.38 1.77 -7.85
C LYS A 41 9.46 2.66 -9.08
N TYR A 42 10.65 2.88 -9.62
CA TYR A 42 10.84 3.69 -10.82
C TYR A 42 10.15 3.07 -12.04
N SER A 43 10.32 1.77 -12.29
CA SER A 43 9.65 1.07 -13.39
C SER A 43 8.11 1.06 -13.26
N GLN A 44 7.58 1.02 -12.04
CA GLN A 44 6.15 1.15 -11.79
C GLN A 44 5.63 2.56 -12.14
N ILE A 45 6.40 3.61 -11.81
CA ILE A 45 6.03 4.99 -12.16
C ILE A 45 6.04 5.17 -13.69
N ILE A 46 7.03 4.64 -14.41
CA ILE A 46 7.07 4.67 -15.87
C ILE A 46 5.82 4.00 -16.45
N ALA A 47 5.51 2.78 -16.00
CA ALA A 47 4.36 2.01 -16.50
C ALA A 47 3.04 2.75 -16.24
N SER A 48 2.88 3.32 -15.05
CA SER A 48 1.69 4.08 -14.67
C SER A 48 1.53 5.32 -15.53
N ILE A 49 2.59 6.10 -15.73
CA ILE A 49 2.52 7.34 -16.54
C ILE A 49 2.24 7.02 -18.02
N ARG A 50 2.81 5.93 -18.57
CA ARG A 50 2.53 5.50 -19.94
C ARG A 50 1.10 5.05 -20.15
N GLU A 51 0.54 4.31 -19.18
CA GLU A 51 -0.79 3.69 -19.32
C GLU A 51 -1.94 4.66 -18.99
N ILE A 52 -1.77 5.48 -17.96
CA ILE A 52 -2.84 6.30 -17.38
C ILE A 52 -2.58 7.79 -17.57
N GLY A 53 -1.33 8.18 -17.79
CA GLY A 53 -0.88 9.56 -17.72
C GLY A 53 -0.47 9.96 -16.29
N MET A 54 -0.18 11.25 -16.11
CA MET A 54 0.20 11.80 -14.82
C MET A 54 -1.03 12.03 -13.95
N VAL A 55 -1.18 11.27 -12.87
CA VAL A 55 -2.32 11.30 -11.95
C VAL A 55 -2.20 12.44 -10.93
N GLU A 56 -0.98 12.69 -10.45
CA GLU A 56 -0.68 13.72 -9.46
C GLU A 56 0.29 14.74 -10.05
N PRO A 57 0.05 16.06 -9.91
CA PRO A 57 0.97 17.09 -10.36
C PRO A 57 2.31 17.02 -9.62
N LEU A 58 3.34 17.61 -10.20
CA LEU A 58 4.59 17.85 -9.48
C LEU A 58 4.38 18.98 -8.47
N MET A 59 4.97 18.84 -7.28
CA MET A 59 4.96 19.91 -6.28
C MET A 59 6.22 20.77 -6.49
N ILE A 60 6.01 22.07 -6.72
CA ILE A 60 7.12 23.00 -7.02
C ILE A 60 7.06 24.26 -6.16
N THR A 61 8.17 24.92 -6.01
CA THR A 61 8.27 26.28 -5.46
C THR A 61 9.15 27.16 -6.34
N ALA A 62 8.95 28.46 -6.31
CA ALA A 62 9.81 29.38 -7.05
C ALA A 62 11.26 29.29 -6.56
N ASP A 63 12.22 29.23 -7.48
CA ASP A 63 13.62 29.24 -7.11
C ASP A 63 14.07 30.69 -6.81
N LYS A 64 14.31 30.99 -5.54
CA LYS A 64 14.75 32.30 -5.07
C LYS A 64 16.11 32.73 -5.66
N LYS A 65 16.89 31.74 -6.16
CA LYS A 65 18.24 31.99 -6.73
C LYS A 65 18.23 32.13 -8.25
N ALA A 66 17.18 31.70 -8.92
CA ALA A 66 17.05 31.69 -10.37
C ALA A 66 15.65 32.17 -10.78
N PRO A 67 15.43 33.49 -10.99
CA PRO A 67 14.13 34.02 -11.39
C PRO A 67 13.58 33.33 -12.64
N GLY A 68 12.32 32.94 -12.60
CA GLY A 68 11.65 32.20 -13.69
C GLY A 68 11.87 30.68 -13.66
N LYS A 69 12.68 30.18 -12.72
CA LYS A 69 12.85 28.74 -12.49
C LYS A 69 12.13 28.30 -11.22
N TYR A 70 11.90 26.98 -11.12
CA TYR A 70 11.23 26.36 -9.99
C TYR A 70 12.05 25.19 -9.47
N LEU A 71 11.95 24.96 -8.17
CA LEU A 71 12.49 23.78 -7.47
C LEU A 71 11.39 22.74 -7.30
N VAL A 72 11.67 21.51 -7.69
CA VAL A 72 10.76 20.37 -7.47
C VAL A 72 10.87 19.92 -6.02
N LEU A 73 9.80 20.11 -5.25
CA LEU A 73 9.70 19.69 -3.85
C LEU A 73 9.31 18.21 -3.74
N ASP A 74 8.34 17.77 -4.56
CA ASP A 74 7.96 16.36 -4.68
C ASP A 74 7.70 15.94 -6.13
N GLY A 75 7.79 14.64 -6.36
CA GLY A 75 7.64 14.08 -7.69
C GLY A 75 8.96 13.97 -8.47
N HIS A 76 10.11 13.98 -7.82
CA HIS A 76 11.43 13.87 -8.47
C HIS A 76 11.51 12.71 -9.45
N LEU A 77 10.96 11.53 -9.10
CA LEU A 77 10.92 10.37 -9.99
C LEU A 77 9.97 10.59 -11.18
N ARG A 78 8.81 11.22 -10.96
CA ARG A 78 7.85 11.58 -12.02
C ARG A 78 8.49 12.56 -13.00
N PHE A 79 9.19 13.57 -12.51
CA PHE A 79 9.94 14.51 -13.34
C PHE A 79 10.94 13.81 -14.25
N GLU A 80 11.78 12.90 -13.71
CA GLU A 80 12.75 12.15 -14.50
C GLU A 80 12.06 11.24 -15.53
N VAL A 81 10.96 10.61 -15.17
CA VAL A 81 10.17 9.78 -16.09
C VAL A 81 9.60 10.62 -17.23
N LEU A 82 9.02 11.79 -16.95
CA LEU A 82 8.51 12.69 -17.98
C LEU A 82 9.62 13.10 -18.95
N LYS A 83 10.80 13.42 -18.42
CA LYS A 83 11.99 13.74 -19.22
C LYS A 83 12.43 12.57 -20.09
N GLU A 84 12.43 11.32 -19.54
CA GLU A 84 12.77 10.10 -20.29
C GLU A 84 11.72 9.80 -21.37
N LEU A 85 10.45 10.12 -21.14
CA LEU A 85 9.36 9.97 -22.12
C LEU A 85 9.36 11.08 -23.20
N GLY A 86 10.23 12.07 -23.08
CA GLY A 86 10.34 13.15 -24.07
C GLY A 86 9.27 14.25 -23.92
N GLU A 87 8.60 14.31 -22.78
CA GLU A 87 7.63 15.38 -22.47
C GLU A 87 8.34 16.74 -22.40
N LYS A 88 7.64 17.79 -22.80
CA LYS A 88 8.20 19.16 -22.80
C LYS A 88 7.82 19.95 -21.56
N ASP A 89 6.67 19.67 -21.00
CA ASP A 89 6.12 20.35 -19.82
C ASP A 89 5.48 19.35 -18.86
N ALA A 90 5.20 19.81 -17.65
CA ALA A 90 4.49 19.03 -16.65
C ALA A 90 3.41 19.87 -15.96
N LEU A 91 2.35 19.19 -15.50
CA LEU A 91 1.37 19.79 -14.61
C LEU A 91 1.96 19.90 -13.22
N CYS A 92 1.95 21.10 -12.66
CA CYS A 92 2.59 21.42 -11.38
C CYS A 92 1.61 22.12 -10.44
N LEU A 93 1.80 21.90 -9.15
CA LEU A 93 1.13 22.61 -8.07
C LEU A 93 2.19 23.47 -7.35
N VAL A 94 1.94 24.78 -7.28
CA VAL A 94 2.92 25.71 -6.71
C VAL A 94 2.71 25.79 -5.19
N ALA A 95 3.75 25.49 -4.41
CA ALA A 95 3.74 25.70 -2.97
C ALA A 95 3.81 27.19 -2.65
N ILE A 96 2.94 27.65 -1.75
CA ILE A 96 2.91 29.02 -1.23
C ILE A 96 4.00 29.16 -0.15
N ASP A 97 4.23 28.09 0.63
CA ASP A 97 5.21 28.03 1.68
C ASP A 97 6.05 26.75 1.52
N ASP A 98 7.36 26.93 1.27
CA ASP A 98 8.30 25.84 1.07
C ASP A 98 8.69 25.13 2.39
N GLU A 99 8.55 25.79 3.54
CA GLU A 99 8.84 25.21 4.85
C GLU A 99 7.77 24.18 5.27
N ALA A 100 6.49 24.43 4.98
CA ALA A 100 5.40 23.54 5.33
C ALA A 100 5.55 22.15 4.67
N TYR A 101 6.20 22.05 3.51
CA TYR A 101 6.37 20.79 2.79
C TYR A 101 7.43 19.88 3.39
N THR A 102 8.42 20.42 4.09
CA THR A 102 9.53 19.66 4.68
C THR A 102 9.06 18.69 5.77
N TYR A 103 7.92 18.96 6.39
CA TYR A 103 7.35 18.16 7.48
C TYR A 103 6.39 17.04 7.04
N ASN A 104 5.91 17.04 5.79
CA ASN A 104 4.86 16.13 5.33
C ASN A 104 5.37 14.89 4.56
N ASN A 105 6.62 14.52 4.74
CA ASN A 105 7.28 13.46 3.97
C ASN A 105 6.96 12.04 4.49
N ARG A 106 5.72 11.79 4.95
CA ARG A 106 5.24 10.46 5.32
C ARG A 106 4.56 9.78 4.13
N ILE A 107 5.26 8.81 3.54
CA ILE A 107 4.67 7.91 2.55
C ILE A 107 3.70 6.99 3.29
N ASN A 108 2.40 7.27 3.21
CA ASN A 108 1.37 6.32 3.64
C ASN A 108 1.32 5.17 2.64
N ARG A 109 1.85 4.00 3.03
CA ARG A 109 1.59 2.77 2.29
C ARG A 109 0.13 2.40 2.48
N LEU A 110 -0.61 2.24 1.38
CA LEU A 110 -1.97 1.71 1.44
C LEU A 110 -1.94 0.33 2.10
N ALA A 111 -2.85 0.10 3.05
CA ALA A 111 -3.09 -1.23 3.58
C ALA A 111 -3.58 -2.16 2.46
N ILE A 112 -3.24 -3.44 2.54
CA ILE A 112 -3.55 -4.41 1.47
C ILE A 112 -5.05 -4.53 1.21
N ILE A 113 -5.89 -4.36 2.24
CA ILE A 113 -7.36 -4.37 2.10
C ILE A 113 -7.82 -3.12 1.34
N GLN A 114 -7.22 -1.95 1.57
CA GLN A 114 -7.54 -0.73 0.82
C GLN A 114 -7.17 -0.89 -0.65
N GLU A 115 -5.99 -1.48 -0.93
CA GLU A 115 -5.58 -1.79 -2.30
C GLU A 115 -6.54 -2.80 -2.97
N HIS A 116 -6.99 -3.82 -2.26
CA HIS A 116 -8.02 -4.76 -2.71
C HIS A 116 -9.32 -4.04 -3.07
N LYS A 117 -9.84 -3.18 -2.18
CA LYS A 117 -11.06 -2.38 -2.43
C LYS A 117 -10.90 -1.47 -3.65
N MET A 118 -9.72 -0.87 -3.86
CA MET A 118 -9.44 -0.05 -5.05
C MET A 118 -9.46 -0.88 -6.35
N ILE A 119 -8.86 -2.07 -6.34
CA ILE A 119 -8.89 -2.99 -7.49
C ILE A 119 -10.32 -3.40 -7.82
N LEU A 120 -11.13 -3.78 -6.82
CA LEU A 120 -12.55 -4.13 -7.04
C LEU A 120 -13.31 -2.96 -7.69
N ARG A 121 -13.20 -1.76 -7.14
CA ARG A 121 -13.87 -0.56 -7.70
C ARG A 121 -13.44 -0.25 -9.12
N ALA A 122 -12.16 -0.46 -9.45
CA ALA A 122 -11.67 -0.25 -10.81
C ALA A 122 -12.28 -1.26 -11.80
N ILE A 123 -12.38 -2.54 -11.39
CA ILE A 123 -13.01 -3.60 -12.19
C ILE A 123 -14.51 -3.33 -12.37
N GLU A 124 -15.22 -2.93 -11.31
CA GLU A 124 -16.65 -2.53 -11.36
C GLU A 124 -16.90 -1.37 -12.32
N ARG A 125 -15.92 -0.47 -12.47
CA ARG A 125 -15.95 0.64 -13.43
C ARG A 125 -15.52 0.24 -14.84
N GLY A 126 -15.31 -1.06 -15.10
CA GLY A 126 -15.00 -1.59 -16.43
C GLY A 126 -13.52 -1.62 -16.78
N VAL A 127 -12.60 -1.36 -15.84
CA VAL A 127 -11.15 -1.49 -16.09
C VAL A 127 -10.78 -2.97 -16.07
N SER A 128 -10.15 -3.46 -17.16
CA SER A 128 -9.71 -4.86 -17.24
C SER A 128 -8.53 -5.16 -16.29
N GLU A 129 -8.44 -6.43 -15.86
CA GLU A 129 -7.32 -6.89 -15.02
C GLU A 129 -5.97 -6.71 -15.72
N ASP A 130 -5.92 -6.89 -17.04
CA ASP A 130 -4.70 -6.70 -17.83
C ASP A 130 -4.23 -5.25 -17.81
N ARG A 131 -5.16 -4.31 -17.98
CA ARG A 131 -4.86 -2.88 -17.91
C ARG A 131 -4.39 -2.46 -16.51
N LEU A 132 -5.01 -2.99 -15.46
CA LEU A 132 -4.55 -2.78 -14.08
C LEU A 132 -3.14 -3.36 -13.86
N ALA A 133 -2.87 -4.55 -14.39
CA ALA A 133 -1.57 -5.19 -14.30
C ALA A 133 -0.48 -4.38 -15.02
N ALA A 134 -0.79 -3.86 -16.22
CA ALA A 134 0.11 -3.00 -16.98
C ALA A 134 0.39 -1.68 -16.24
N ALA A 135 -0.65 -0.97 -15.79
CA ALA A 135 -0.52 0.30 -15.09
C ALA A 135 0.27 0.21 -13.77
N LEU A 136 0.11 -0.90 -13.04
CA LEU A 136 0.83 -1.16 -11.78
C LEU A 136 2.16 -1.88 -11.98
N ASN A 137 2.52 -2.22 -13.23
CA ASN A 137 3.71 -3.00 -13.57
C ASN A 137 3.85 -4.26 -12.71
N VAL A 138 2.79 -5.06 -12.66
CA VAL A 138 2.73 -6.34 -11.95
C VAL A 138 2.19 -7.43 -12.86
N LYS A 139 2.44 -8.70 -12.51
CA LYS A 139 1.82 -9.83 -13.22
C LYS A 139 0.31 -9.85 -12.95
N ILE A 140 -0.48 -10.24 -13.96
CA ILE A 140 -1.94 -10.35 -13.85
C ILE A 140 -2.36 -11.25 -12.67
N ASP A 141 -1.62 -12.30 -12.37
CA ASP A 141 -1.89 -13.18 -11.23
C ASP A 141 -1.78 -12.45 -9.89
N SER A 142 -0.97 -11.39 -9.80
CA SER A 142 -0.92 -10.53 -8.62
C SER A 142 -2.23 -9.73 -8.45
N ILE A 143 -2.82 -9.24 -9.54
CA ILE A 143 -4.12 -8.57 -9.53
C ILE A 143 -5.22 -9.56 -9.11
N ARG A 144 -5.26 -10.73 -9.73
CA ARG A 144 -6.23 -11.79 -9.40
C ARG A 144 -6.13 -12.22 -7.93
N ARG A 145 -4.92 -12.37 -7.41
CA ARG A 145 -4.70 -12.72 -6.00
C ARG A 145 -5.19 -11.62 -5.05
N LYS A 146 -4.93 -10.34 -5.38
CA LYS A 146 -5.43 -9.21 -4.61
C LYS A 146 -6.94 -9.07 -4.71
N ARG A 147 -7.54 -9.32 -5.88
CA ARG A 147 -9.00 -9.33 -6.06
C ARG A 147 -9.69 -10.36 -5.16
N ARG A 148 -9.04 -11.50 -4.92
CA ARG A 148 -9.54 -12.59 -4.06
C ARG A 148 -9.00 -12.51 -2.63
N LEU A 149 -8.49 -11.37 -2.20
CA LEU A 149 -7.84 -11.23 -0.90
C LEU A 149 -8.75 -11.67 0.25
N LEU A 150 -9.99 -11.23 0.24
CA LEU A 150 -10.94 -11.46 1.31
C LEU A 150 -11.83 -12.69 1.11
N ASP A 151 -11.70 -13.43 -0.02
CA ASP A 151 -12.44 -14.68 -0.22
C ASP A 151 -12.11 -15.68 0.90
N GLY A 152 -13.11 -16.04 1.72
CA GLY A 152 -12.94 -16.95 2.87
C GLY A 152 -12.40 -16.26 4.15
N ILE A 153 -12.39 -14.92 4.20
CA ILE A 153 -12.19 -14.14 5.42
C ILE A 153 -13.53 -13.58 5.86
N CYS A 154 -13.86 -13.72 7.15
CA CYS A 154 -15.08 -13.14 7.70
C CYS A 154 -14.96 -11.60 7.82
N GLU A 155 -16.12 -10.93 7.77
CA GLU A 155 -16.18 -9.46 7.74
C GLU A 155 -15.54 -8.82 8.98
N ASP A 156 -15.77 -9.40 10.17
CA ASP A 156 -15.22 -8.86 11.42
C ASP A 156 -13.69 -8.93 11.46
N ALA A 157 -13.10 -10.04 11.00
CA ALA A 157 -11.65 -10.16 10.92
C ALA A 157 -11.06 -9.21 9.84
N ALA A 158 -11.77 -9.02 8.72
CA ALA A 158 -11.37 -8.05 7.70
C ALA A 158 -11.42 -6.62 8.23
N ALA A 159 -12.46 -6.25 8.98
CA ALA A 159 -12.62 -4.93 9.60
C ALA A 159 -11.48 -4.63 10.61
N LEU A 160 -11.12 -5.60 11.46
CA LEU A 160 -10.01 -5.45 12.42
C LEU A 160 -8.64 -5.20 11.74
N LEU A 161 -8.46 -5.69 10.51
CA LEU A 161 -7.19 -5.62 9.78
C LEU A 161 -7.19 -4.57 8.66
N GLU A 162 -8.26 -3.80 8.47
CA GLU A 162 -8.48 -2.93 7.32
C GLU A 162 -7.39 -1.89 7.12
N ASP A 163 -6.94 -1.27 8.20
CA ASP A 163 -5.92 -0.20 8.21
C ASP A 163 -4.51 -0.71 8.56
N LYS A 164 -4.34 -2.02 8.75
CA LYS A 164 -3.08 -2.62 9.18
C LYS A 164 -2.21 -3.03 7.98
N VAL A 165 -0.91 -2.92 8.16
CA VAL A 165 0.08 -3.39 7.16
C VAL A 165 0.25 -4.89 7.30
N VAL A 166 -0.62 -5.65 6.64
CA VAL A 166 -0.67 -7.12 6.66
C VAL A 166 -0.27 -7.68 5.30
N SER A 167 0.41 -8.81 5.26
CA SER A 167 0.78 -9.47 4.00
C SER A 167 -0.35 -10.33 3.43
N ILE A 168 -0.37 -10.53 2.10
CA ILE A 168 -1.31 -11.49 1.45
C ILE A 168 -1.16 -12.89 2.06
N ILE A 169 0.06 -13.32 2.36
CA ILE A 169 0.34 -14.65 2.92
C ILE A 169 -0.27 -14.80 4.32
N THR A 170 -0.36 -13.73 5.08
CA THR A 170 -1.05 -13.72 6.37
C THR A 170 -2.54 -13.98 6.17
N PHE A 171 -3.19 -13.31 5.20
CA PHE A 171 -4.60 -13.61 4.85
C PHE A 171 -4.77 -15.05 4.36
N ASP A 172 -3.88 -15.57 3.52
CA ASP A 172 -3.90 -16.98 3.08
C ASP A 172 -3.76 -17.96 4.26
N THR A 173 -3.12 -17.51 5.35
CA THR A 173 -3.02 -18.30 6.59
C THR A 173 -4.32 -18.24 7.38
N LEU A 174 -4.94 -17.06 7.52
CA LEU A 174 -6.24 -16.88 8.19
C LEU A 174 -7.36 -17.67 7.50
N LYS A 175 -7.39 -17.74 6.17
CA LYS A 175 -8.36 -18.55 5.40
C LYS A 175 -8.39 -20.03 5.77
N LYS A 176 -7.38 -20.53 6.46
CA LYS A 176 -7.34 -21.93 6.94
C LYS A 176 -8.05 -22.12 8.26
N MET A 177 -8.54 -21.07 8.89
CA MET A 177 -9.25 -21.05 10.16
C MET A 177 -10.73 -20.78 9.94
N GLY A 178 -11.58 -21.28 10.84
CA GLY A 178 -13.01 -20.95 10.86
C GLY A 178 -13.25 -19.48 11.24
N PRO A 179 -14.45 -18.93 10.96
CA PRO A 179 -14.73 -17.50 11.16
C PRO A 179 -14.43 -16.98 12.57
N ASP A 180 -14.89 -17.67 13.60
CA ASP A 180 -14.68 -17.25 15.00
C ASP A 180 -13.19 -17.20 15.35
N ARG A 181 -12.43 -18.18 14.87
CA ARG A 181 -10.99 -18.23 15.08
C ARG A 181 -10.24 -17.15 14.27
N GLN A 182 -10.75 -16.78 13.10
CA GLN A 182 -10.18 -15.65 12.34
C GLN A 182 -10.29 -14.35 13.14
N VAL A 183 -11.45 -14.10 13.77
CA VAL A 183 -11.67 -12.90 14.60
C VAL A 183 -10.73 -12.89 15.79
N GLU A 184 -10.66 -14.00 16.55
CA GLU A 184 -9.77 -14.12 17.71
C GLU A 184 -8.30 -13.89 17.33
N VAL A 185 -7.86 -14.50 16.24
CA VAL A 185 -6.48 -14.34 15.74
C VAL A 185 -6.23 -12.89 15.28
N ALA A 186 -7.18 -12.26 14.59
CA ALA A 186 -7.07 -10.86 14.19
C ALA A 186 -6.98 -9.93 15.41
N GLN A 187 -7.80 -10.15 16.45
CA GLN A 187 -7.74 -9.41 17.71
C GLN A 187 -6.38 -9.57 18.40
N ASN A 188 -5.86 -10.79 18.49
CA ASN A 188 -4.53 -11.05 19.06
C ASN A 188 -3.42 -10.34 18.26
N MET A 189 -3.50 -10.36 16.92
CA MET A 189 -2.54 -9.65 16.06
C MET A 189 -2.58 -8.14 16.29
N VAL A 190 -3.77 -7.55 16.47
CA VAL A 190 -3.95 -6.13 16.75
C VAL A 190 -3.45 -5.80 18.16
N ALA A 191 -3.84 -6.56 19.19
CA ALA A 191 -3.43 -6.33 20.57
C ALA A 191 -1.91 -6.39 20.76
N MET A 192 -1.25 -7.34 20.08
CA MET A 192 0.21 -7.50 20.13
C MET A 192 0.95 -6.61 19.11
N ASN A 193 0.22 -5.88 18.25
CA ASN A 193 0.77 -5.12 17.12
C ASN A 193 1.74 -5.97 16.26
N LYS A 194 1.41 -7.26 16.06
CA LYS A 194 2.24 -8.22 15.32
C LYS A 194 1.50 -8.79 14.11
N PHE A 195 1.86 -8.32 12.91
CA PHE A 195 1.21 -8.71 11.64
C PHE A 195 2.10 -9.58 10.75
N THR A 196 3.09 -10.26 11.34
CA THR A 196 4.05 -11.08 10.60
C THR A 196 3.48 -12.43 10.19
N ILE A 197 3.99 -12.97 9.08
CA ILE A 197 3.62 -14.31 8.59
C ILE A 197 3.95 -15.39 9.62
N SER A 198 5.10 -15.29 10.29
CA SER A 198 5.51 -16.24 11.32
C SER A 198 4.51 -16.29 12.47
N TYR A 199 4.09 -15.12 12.97
CA TYR A 199 3.11 -15.03 14.04
C TYR A 199 1.76 -15.65 13.65
N ALA A 200 1.25 -15.31 12.44
CA ALA A 200 0.02 -15.93 11.93
C ALA A 200 0.12 -17.47 11.82
N ARG A 201 1.28 -17.98 11.39
CA ARG A 201 1.53 -19.44 11.32
C ARG A 201 1.58 -20.08 12.69
N THR A 202 2.16 -19.42 13.70
CA THR A 202 2.14 -19.90 15.08
C THR A 202 0.72 -20.00 15.63
N LEU A 203 -0.11 -18.96 15.41
CA LEU A 203 -1.51 -18.96 15.81
C LEU A 203 -2.33 -20.04 15.08
N LEU A 204 -2.06 -20.27 13.79
CA LEU A 204 -2.64 -21.39 13.05
C LEU A 204 -2.18 -22.73 13.63
N ALA A 205 -0.91 -22.87 13.98
CA ALA A 205 -0.39 -24.09 14.60
C ALA A 205 -1.04 -24.35 15.96
N GLY A 206 -1.41 -23.35 16.75
CA GLY A 206 -2.17 -23.47 18.00
C GLY A 206 -3.68 -23.61 17.82
N THR A 207 -4.22 -23.59 16.58
CA THR A 207 -5.67 -23.67 16.33
C THR A 207 -6.16 -25.10 16.45
N PRO A 208 -7.20 -25.41 17.25
CA PRO A 208 -7.82 -26.74 17.31
C PRO A 208 -8.40 -27.17 15.95
N ASP A 209 -8.43 -28.48 15.67
CA ASP A 209 -8.96 -29.01 14.40
C ASP A 209 -10.44 -28.64 14.20
N SER A 210 -11.22 -28.52 15.27
CA SER A 210 -12.62 -28.08 15.23
C SER A 210 -12.80 -26.63 14.73
N GLN A 211 -11.77 -25.80 14.86
CA GLN A 211 -11.77 -24.40 14.46
C GLN A 211 -11.04 -24.15 13.10
N LEU A 212 -10.63 -25.22 12.42
CA LEU A 212 -10.06 -25.13 11.08
C LEU A 212 -11.15 -25.02 10.02
N ALA A 213 -10.87 -24.26 8.96
CA ALA A 213 -11.79 -24.11 7.84
C ALA A 213 -12.02 -25.45 7.12
N GLY A 214 -13.30 -25.79 6.88
CA GLY A 214 -13.70 -26.95 6.09
C GLY A 214 -13.40 -28.32 6.72
N GLY A 215 -13.29 -28.41 8.06
CA GLY A 215 -13.06 -29.69 8.76
C GLY A 215 -11.72 -30.35 8.41
N ARG A 216 -10.76 -29.56 7.95
CA ARG A 216 -9.44 -30.06 7.54
C ARG A 216 -8.68 -30.56 8.77
N ARG A 217 -8.42 -31.89 8.81
CA ARG A 217 -7.41 -32.41 9.74
C ARG A 217 -6.04 -31.86 9.39
N ARG A 218 -5.27 -31.48 10.42
CA ARG A 218 -3.86 -31.09 10.23
C ARG A 218 -3.11 -32.20 9.50
N LEU A 219 -2.37 -31.83 8.47
CA LEU A 219 -1.27 -32.67 8.01
C LEU A 219 -0.25 -32.71 9.14
N LYS A 220 -0.08 -33.86 9.80
CA LYS A 220 0.93 -34.05 10.86
C LYS A 220 2.29 -33.63 10.31
N PRO A 221 3.04 -32.77 11.03
CA PRO A 221 4.42 -32.49 10.65
C PRO A 221 5.19 -33.82 10.62
N ARG A 222 5.92 -34.06 9.55
CA ARG A 222 6.78 -35.26 9.46
C ARG A 222 7.75 -35.27 10.63
N GLY A 223 7.74 -36.36 11.45
CA GLY A 223 8.67 -36.60 12.54
C GLY A 223 8.25 -36.09 13.92
N VAL A 224 7.01 -35.61 14.11
CA VAL A 224 6.51 -35.22 15.43
C VAL A 224 5.50 -36.29 15.91
N THR A 225 5.71 -36.82 17.12
CA THR A 225 4.80 -37.75 17.76
C THR A 225 3.54 -37.05 18.28
N ASP A 226 2.45 -37.82 18.49
CA ASP A 226 1.19 -37.25 19.03
C ASP A 226 1.40 -36.63 20.42
N GLU A 227 2.29 -37.21 21.25
CA GLU A 227 2.65 -36.68 22.57
C GLU A 227 3.38 -35.32 22.47
N GLN A 228 4.31 -35.20 21.53
CA GLN A 228 5.00 -33.93 21.29
C GLN A 228 4.04 -32.84 20.77
N MET A 229 3.03 -33.22 19.97
CA MET A 229 1.98 -32.29 19.53
C MET A 229 1.12 -31.79 20.70
N VAL A 230 0.74 -32.66 21.61
CA VAL A 230 -0.04 -32.31 22.82
C VAL A 230 0.78 -31.38 23.73
N LEU A 231 2.06 -31.62 23.87
CA LEU A 231 2.96 -30.75 24.62
C LEU A 231 3.09 -29.36 24.02
N MET A 232 3.31 -29.27 22.70
CA MET A 232 3.34 -28.01 21.96
C MET A 232 2.01 -27.24 22.01
N GLN A 233 0.87 -27.94 22.03
CA GLN A 233 -0.44 -27.32 22.21
C GLN A 233 -0.63 -26.73 23.62
N ARG A 234 -0.14 -27.43 24.66
CA ARG A 234 -0.19 -26.92 26.03
C ARG A 234 0.68 -25.68 26.21
N GLU A 235 1.89 -25.69 25.67
CA GLU A 235 2.80 -24.54 25.75
C GLU A 235 2.28 -23.32 24.96
N SER A 236 1.60 -23.54 23.82
CA SER A 236 1.01 -22.44 23.04
C SER A 236 -0.29 -21.88 23.63
N ALA A 237 -0.95 -22.60 24.53
CA ALA A 237 -2.14 -22.14 25.24
C ALA A 237 -1.83 -21.35 26.51
N THR A 238 -0.55 -21.38 26.95
CA THR A 238 -0.06 -20.67 28.15
C THR A 238 0.69 -19.37 27.82
N LEU A 239 0.80 -19.01 26.55
CA LEU A 239 1.36 -17.77 26.03
C LEU A 239 0.25 -16.79 25.61
#